data_fec37670732cf1fc7fd5ed2f76ac3c2e
#
_entry.id   fec37670732cf1fc7fd5ed2f76ac3c2e
#
_cell.length_a   1.000
_cell.length_b   1.000
_cell.length_c   1.000
_cell.angle_alpha   90.00
_cell.angle_beta   90.00
_cell.angle_gamma   90.00
#
_symmetry.space_group_name_H-M   'P 1'
#
loop_
_entity.id
_entity.type
_entity.pdbx_description
1 polymer ?
#
loop_
_entity_poly.entity_id
_entity_poly.type
_entity_poly.pdbx_seq_one_letter_code
_entity_poly.pdbx_strand_id
1 'polypeptide(L)'
;MLFNKGNTKTPLSSNIGSRAKVTNHVEFVTGQEYTTGGGEQPAISEAASLTAPDASIVTRERKTNVTQIFHEAVGISYAKQSNMGTLSGLNVAGQQANPINELDFQVAAKMQKINRDIEYTFINGVY
;
A
#
# COMPACT_ATOMS: atom_id res chain seq x y z
N MET A 1 28.14 -6.31 -13.57
CA MET A 1 27.15 -5.24 -13.49
C MET A 1 25.77 -5.87 -13.62
N LEU A 2 24.94 -5.76 -12.59
CA LEU A 2 23.61 -6.39 -12.60
C LEU A 2 22.58 -5.35 -13.06
N PHE A 3 21.90 -5.62 -14.17
CA PHE A 3 20.87 -4.74 -14.68
C PHE A 3 19.48 -5.24 -14.22
N ASN A 4 18.76 -4.42 -13.50
CA ASN A 4 17.37 -4.71 -13.15
C ASN A 4 16.43 -4.08 -14.20
N LYS A 5 15.82 -4.93 -15.03
CA LYS A 5 14.85 -4.50 -16.05
C LYS A 5 13.48 -4.07 -15.49
N GLY A 6 13.23 -4.29 -14.23
CA GLY A 6 11.92 -4.04 -13.63
C GLY A 6 11.95 -3.07 -12.45
N ASN A 7 12.89 -2.15 -12.42
CA ASN A 7 12.99 -1.18 -11.32
C ASN A 7 11.91 -0.10 -11.45
N THR A 8 10.72 -0.42 -10.99
CA THR A 8 9.65 0.56 -10.86
C THR A 8 9.74 1.17 -9.47
N LYS A 9 9.93 2.47 -9.41
CA LYS A 9 9.86 3.22 -8.15
C LYS A 9 8.45 3.13 -7.58
N THR A 10 8.34 3.08 -6.25
CA THR A 10 7.08 3.07 -5.52
C THR A 10 6.88 4.40 -4.78
N PRO A 11 6.57 5.50 -5.49
CA PRO A 11 6.50 6.82 -4.89
C PRO A 11 5.30 6.98 -3.95
N LEU A 12 4.17 6.32 -4.25
CA LEU A 12 2.97 6.40 -3.43
C LEU A 12 3.19 5.73 -2.08
N SER A 13 3.70 4.51 -2.05
CA SER A 13 4.01 3.77 -0.81
C SER A 13 5.01 4.52 0.06
N SER A 14 6.05 5.12 -0.55
CA SER A 14 7.03 5.92 0.18
C SER A 14 6.41 7.16 0.82
N ASN A 15 5.47 7.78 0.14
CA ASN A 15 4.82 9.02 0.62
C ASN A 15 3.80 8.73 1.74
N ILE A 16 3.05 7.65 1.62
CA ILE A 16 2.01 7.26 2.57
C ILE A 16 2.61 6.53 3.78
N GLY A 17 3.72 5.83 3.62
CA GLY A 17 4.33 4.99 4.65
C GLY A 17 4.58 5.70 5.98
N SER A 18 4.89 6.99 5.97
CA SER A 18 5.06 7.81 7.18
C SER A 18 3.76 8.02 7.98
N ARG A 19 2.60 7.75 7.38
CA ARG A 19 1.28 7.89 8.00
C ARG A 19 0.63 6.54 8.32
N ALA A 20 1.36 5.45 8.17
CA ALA A 20 0.88 4.11 8.45
C ALA A 20 0.46 3.96 9.91
N LYS A 21 -0.67 3.30 10.14
CA LYS A 21 -1.17 2.92 11.47
C LYS A 21 -1.24 1.42 11.55
N VAL A 22 -0.97 0.89 12.73
CA VAL A 22 -1.06 -0.55 12.99
C VAL A 22 -2.49 -0.91 13.40
N THR A 23 -3.02 -1.98 12.82
CA THR A 23 -4.29 -2.59 13.22
C THR A 23 -4.14 -4.10 13.33
N ASN A 24 -4.86 -4.71 14.24
CA ASN A 24 -4.95 -6.17 14.43
C ASN A 24 -6.28 -6.73 13.94
N HIS A 25 -7.10 -5.93 13.28
CA HIS A 25 -8.36 -6.36 12.71
C HIS A 25 -8.28 -6.44 11.18
N VAL A 26 -8.98 -7.40 10.60
CA VAL A 26 -9.10 -7.54 9.14
C VAL A 26 -9.87 -6.36 8.55
N GLU A 27 -10.93 -5.93 9.24
CA GLU A 27 -11.74 -4.78 8.88
C GLU A 27 -11.54 -3.67 9.91
N PHE A 28 -11.37 -2.45 9.45
CA PHE A 28 -11.15 -1.29 10.32
C PHE A 28 -11.90 -0.06 9.81
N VAL A 29 -12.28 0.80 10.75
CA VAL A 29 -12.98 2.05 10.45
C VAL A 29 -11.98 3.09 9.99
N THR A 30 -12.17 3.62 8.79
CA THR A 30 -11.33 4.68 8.22
C THR A 30 -11.83 6.07 8.55
N GLY A 31 -13.13 6.23 8.71
CA GLY A 31 -13.72 7.53 8.99
C GLY A 31 -15.23 7.49 9.18
N GLN A 32 -15.79 8.65 9.35
CA GLN A 32 -17.23 8.88 9.34
C GLN A 32 -17.54 9.89 8.24
N GLU A 33 -18.54 9.61 7.45
CA GLU A 33 -19.04 10.50 6.43
C GLU A 33 -20.43 11.01 6.82
N TYR A 34 -20.67 12.29 6.60
CA TYR A 34 -21.98 12.89 6.80
C TYR A 34 -22.22 13.94 5.70
N THR A 35 -23.47 14.10 5.33
CA THR A 35 -23.88 15.11 4.35
C THR A 35 -24.81 16.07 5.03
N THR A 36 -24.41 17.34 5.11
CA THR A 36 -25.22 18.38 5.75
C THR A 36 -26.30 18.94 4.81
N GLY A 37 -26.60 18.37 3.70
CA GLY A 37 -27.48 19.00 2.74
C GLY A 37 -27.00 20.41 2.33
N GLY A 38 -27.06 20.75 1.08
CA GLY A 38 -26.67 22.08 0.59
C GLY A 38 -27.90 22.75 -0.03
N GLY A 39 -27.90 24.07 0.01
CA GLY A 39 -28.93 24.87 -0.63
C GLY A 39 -29.14 26.18 0.10
N GLU A 40 -29.60 27.17 -0.63
CA GLU A 40 -30.04 28.41 -0.01
C GLU A 40 -31.30 28.15 0.84
N GLN A 41 -31.30 28.71 2.03
CA GLN A 41 -32.53 28.74 2.82
C GLN A 41 -33.53 29.70 2.12
N PRO A 42 -34.72 29.21 1.77
CA PRO A 42 -35.71 30.09 1.13
C PRO A 42 -36.11 31.23 2.04
N ALA A 43 -36.43 32.36 1.46
CA ALA A 43 -36.95 33.52 2.21
C ALA A 43 -38.24 33.13 2.92
N ILE A 44 -38.31 33.40 4.22
CA ILE A 44 -39.44 33.07 5.06
C ILE A 44 -40.27 34.35 5.24
N SER A 45 -41.59 34.24 5.05
CA SER A 45 -42.50 35.36 5.34
C SER A 45 -42.66 35.57 6.85
N GLU A 46 -43.06 36.77 7.26
CA GLU A 46 -43.28 37.10 8.67
C GLU A 46 -44.26 36.15 9.34
N ALA A 47 -45.35 35.79 8.67
CA ALA A 47 -46.35 34.84 9.18
C ALA A 47 -45.76 33.40 9.33
N ALA A 48 -44.91 32.98 8.39
CA ALA A 48 -44.26 31.65 8.43
C ALA A 48 -43.18 31.57 9.51
N SER A 49 -42.57 32.72 9.89
CA SER A 49 -41.54 32.78 10.93
C SER A 49 -42.09 32.46 12.33
N LEU A 50 -43.40 32.53 12.53
CA LEU A 50 -44.06 32.19 13.79
C LEU A 50 -44.19 30.68 13.99
N THR A 51 -43.99 29.89 12.95
CA THR A 51 -44.05 28.41 13.01
C THR A 51 -42.65 27.83 13.03
N ALA A 52 -42.36 27.02 14.03
CA ALA A 52 -41.05 26.38 14.10
C ALA A 52 -40.87 25.42 12.90
N PRO A 53 -39.69 25.39 12.27
CA PRO A 53 -39.41 24.47 11.19
C PRO A 53 -39.35 23.03 11.71
N ASP A 54 -39.67 22.06 10.84
CA ASP A 54 -39.52 20.66 11.16
C ASP A 54 -38.06 20.29 11.43
N ALA A 55 -37.87 19.48 12.46
CA ALA A 55 -36.54 19.01 12.82
C ALA A 55 -36.00 18.08 11.76
N SER A 56 -34.80 18.35 11.27
CA SER A 56 -34.05 17.48 10.36
C SER A 56 -32.86 16.83 11.07
N ILE A 57 -32.60 15.57 10.76
CA ILE A 57 -31.50 14.80 11.33
C ILE A 57 -30.43 14.59 10.27
N VAL A 58 -29.20 14.95 10.60
CA VAL A 58 -28.04 14.64 9.78
C VAL A 58 -27.57 13.22 10.10
N THR A 59 -27.65 12.32 9.14
CA THR A 59 -27.18 10.95 9.30
C THR A 59 -25.67 10.89 9.08
N ARG A 60 -24.99 10.07 9.89
CA ARG A 60 -23.56 9.78 9.77
C ARG A 60 -23.37 8.32 9.39
N GLU A 61 -22.56 8.08 8.39
CA GLU A 61 -22.17 6.74 7.97
C GLU A 61 -20.75 6.45 8.37
N ARG A 62 -20.49 5.19 8.75
CA ARG A 62 -19.15 4.69 9.01
C ARG A 62 -18.58 4.15 7.71
N LYS A 63 -17.39 4.58 7.35
CA LYS A 63 -16.62 3.99 6.24
C LYS A 63 -15.58 3.05 6.81
N THR A 64 -15.56 1.84 6.31
CA THR A 64 -14.63 0.79 6.69
C THR A 64 -13.73 0.43 5.52
N ASN A 65 -12.59 -0.14 5.82
CA ASN A 65 -11.68 -0.70 4.83
C ASN A 65 -11.14 -2.02 5.38
N VAL A 66 -10.57 -2.84 4.50
CA VAL A 66 -10.04 -4.15 4.84
C VAL A 66 -8.53 -4.21 4.64
N THR A 67 -7.89 -5.11 5.39
CA THR A 67 -6.47 -5.41 5.22
C THR A 67 -6.29 -6.53 4.21
N GLN A 68 -5.20 -6.47 3.45
CA GLN A 68 -4.79 -7.51 2.51
C GLN A 68 -3.47 -8.13 2.94
N ILE A 69 -3.36 -9.45 2.80
CA ILE A 69 -2.13 -10.19 3.09
C ILE A 69 -1.32 -10.32 1.80
N PHE A 70 -0.06 -9.92 1.86
CA PHE A 70 0.91 -10.12 0.79
C PHE A 70 1.94 -11.14 1.25
N HIS A 71 2.24 -12.13 0.41
CA HIS A 71 3.27 -13.12 0.68
C HIS A 71 3.98 -13.53 -0.60
N GLU A 72 5.25 -13.84 -0.48
CA GLU A 72 6.10 -14.37 -1.54
C GLU A 72 7.00 -15.46 -1.00
N ALA A 73 7.32 -16.44 -1.84
CA ALA A 73 8.22 -17.52 -1.50
C ALA A 73 9.55 -17.39 -2.24
N VAL A 74 10.62 -17.76 -1.56
CA VAL A 74 11.96 -17.86 -2.14
C VAL A 74 12.40 -19.32 -2.13
N GLY A 75 12.75 -19.83 -3.31
CA GLY A 75 13.30 -21.16 -3.47
C GLY A 75 14.71 -21.10 -4.09
N ILE A 76 15.65 -21.77 -3.45
CA ILE A 76 17.03 -21.84 -3.92
C ILE A 76 17.47 -23.31 -3.89
N SER A 77 18.06 -23.78 -4.99
CA SER A 77 18.64 -25.11 -5.04
C SER A 77 19.97 -25.17 -4.27
N TYR A 78 20.30 -26.33 -3.71
CA TYR A 78 21.58 -26.53 -3.04
C TYR A 78 22.78 -26.22 -3.93
N ALA A 79 22.70 -26.51 -5.23
CA ALA A 79 23.76 -26.21 -6.18
C ALA A 79 24.00 -24.70 -6.32
N LYS A 80 22.95 -23.89 -6.32
CA LYS A 80 23.08 -22.42 -6.35
C LYS A 80 23.58 -21.84 -5.03
N GLN A 81 23.17 -22.43 -3.92
CA GLN A 81 23.63 -22.00 -2.59
C GLN A 81 25.12 -22.32 -2.38
N SER A 82 25.59 -23.48 -2.89
CA SER A 82 27.02 -23.86 -2.78
C SER A 82 27.94 -23.05 -3.66
N ASN A 83 27.45 -22.45 -4.74
CA ASN A 83 28.22 -21.62 -5.66
C ASN A 83 28.60 -20.24 -5.07
N MET A 84 28.20 -19.92 -3.87
CA MET A 84 28.49 -18.65 -3.18
C MET A 84 28.37 -17.41 -4.08
N GLY A 85 27.43 -17.45 -5.03
CA GLY A 85 27.16 -16.34 -5.93
C GLY A 85 28.25 -16.07 -6.98
N THR A 86 29.12 -17.01 -7.29
CA THR A 86 30.08 -16.84 -8.40
C THR A 86 29.36 -16.75 -9.74
N LEU A 87 29.37 -15.59 -10.34
CA LEU A 87 28.89 -15.38 -11.70
C LEU A 87 29.92 -16.03 -12.65
N SER A 88 29.60 -17.19 -13.22
CA SER A 88 30.36 -17.87 -14.29
C SER A 88 31.74 -18.47 -13.96
N GLY A 89 32.02 -18.90 -12.76
CA GLY A 89 33.17 -19.80 -12.52
C GLY A 89 34.57 -19.26 -12.80
N LEU A 90 34.74 -17.99 -13.14
CA LEU A 90 36.02 -17.36 -13.32
C LEU A 90 36.39 -16.53 -12.08
N ASN A 91 37.28 -17.07 -11.24
CA ASN A 91 37.97 -16.28 -10.24
C ASN A 91 39.07 -15.47 -10.92
N VAL A 92 38.76 -14.24 -11.25
CA VAL A 92 39.81 -13.28 -11.64
C VAL A 92 40.44 -12.76 -10.36
N ALA A 93 41.71 -13.08 -10.14
CA ALA A 93 42.47 -12.65 -8.97
C ALA A 93 42.39 -11.13 -8.84
N GLY A 94 41.83 -10.64 -7.74
CA GLY A 94 41.77 -9.21 -7.41
C GLY A 94 40.41 -8.52 -7.64
N GLN A 95 39.42 -9.16 -8.25
CA GLN A 95 38.05 -8.61 -8.33
C GLN A 95 37.07 -9.52 -7.60
N GLN A 96 36.56 -9.06 -6.48
CA GLN A 96 35.38 -9.64 -5.86
C GLN A 96 34.18 -9.37 -6.76
N ALA A 97 33.96 -10.24 -7.74
CA ALA A 97 32.91 -10.04 -8.73
C ALA A 97 31.50 -10.34 -8.19
N ASN A 98 31.39 -10.86 -6.97
CA ASN A 98 30.06 -11.12 -6.42
C ASN A 98 30.02 -11.24 -4.89
N PRO A 99 29.70 -10.17 -4.20
CA PRO A 99 29.64 -10.14 -2.75
C PRO A 99 28.28 -10.60 -2.18
N ILE A 100 27.27 -10.84 -3.00
CA ILE A 100 25.90 -11.09 -2.52
C ILE A 100 25.58 -12.57 -2.60
N ASN A 101 25.25 -13.18 -1.46
CA ASN A 101 24.71 -14.51 -1.39
C ASN A 101 23.41 -14.58 -2.24
N GLU A 102 23.23 -15.66 -3.00
CA GLU A 102 22.04 -15.84 -3.85
C GLU A 102 20.73 -15.74 -3.04
N LEU A 103 20.72 -16.22 -1.81
CA LEU A 103 19.58 -16.08 -0.92
C LEU A 103 19.21 -14.59 -0.66
N ASP A 104 20.19 -13.81 -0.29
CA ASP A 104 19.98 -12.37 0.01
C ASP A 104 19.52 -11.61 -1.24
N PHE A 105 20.07 -11.96 -2.39
CA PHE A 105 19.62 -11.40 -3.67
C PHE A 105 18.17 -11.75 -3.97
N GLN A 106 17.78 -13.01 -3.82
CA GLN A 106 16.41 -13.44 -4.07
C GLN A 106 15.42 -12.81 -3.09
N VAL A 107 15.77 -12.72 -1.82
CA VAL A 107 14.96 -12.04 -0.80
C VAL A 107 14.77 -10.56 -1.16
N ALA A 108 15.83 -9.86 -1.50
CA ALA A 108 15.76 -8.45 -1.89
C ALA A 108 14.88 -8.25 -3.14
N ALA A 109 15.02 -9.11 -4.14
CA ALA A 109 14.20 -9.06 -5.36
C ALA A 109 12.71 -9.30 -5.06
N LYS A 110 12.39 -10.25 -4.17
CA LYS A 110 11.01 -10.54 -3.76
C LYS A 110 10.40 -9.42 -2.92
N MET A 111 11.19 -8.78 -2.04
CA MET A 111 10.75 -7.61 -1.30
C MET A 111 10.41 -6.43 -2.22
N GLN A 112 11.21 -6.20 -3.25
CA GLN A 112 10.88 -5.19 -4.27
C GLN A 112 9.59 -5.52 -5.03
N LYS A 113 9.35 -6.81 -5.30
CA LYS A 113 8.09 -7.23 -5.92
C LYS A 113 6.90 -6.94 -5.01
N ILE A 114 6.97 -7.33 -3.73
CA ILE A 114 5.90 -7.06 -2.76
C ILE A 114 5.60 -5.55 -2.69
N ASN A 115 6.62 -4.71 -2.65
CA ASN A 115 6.42 -3.26 -2.62
C ASN A 115 5.66 -2.75 -3.86
N ARG A 116 5.94 -3.29 -5.04
CA ARG A 116 5.18 -2.95 -6.26
C ARG A 116 3.76 -3.46 -6.22
N ASP A 117 3.54 -4.67 -5.70
CA ASP A 117 2.21 -5.26 -5.58
C ASP A 117 1.34 -4.45 -4.60
N ILE A 118 1.93 -3.97 -3.50
CA ILE A 118 1.28 -3.05 -2.56
C ILE A 118 0.89 -1.74 -3.26
N GLU A 119 1.82 -1.12 -4.00
CA GLU A 119 1.55 0.11 -4.74
C GLU A 119 0.43 -0.07 -5.77
N TYR A 120 0.47 -1.18 -6.50
CA TYR A 120 -0.58 -1.52 -7.45
C TYR A 120 -1.94 -1.65 -6.77
N THR A 121 -1.99 -2.30 -5.61
CA THR A 121 -3.23 -2.47 -4.85
C THR A 121 -3.77 -1.15 -4.30
N PHE A 122 -2.91 -0.23 -3.90
CA PHE A 122 -3.36 1.11 -3.47
C PHE A 122 -4.01 1.90 -4.61
N ILE A 123 -3.57 1.69 -5.84
CA ILE A 123 -4.09 2.42 -7.00
C ILE A 123 -5.34 1.73 -7.58
N ASN A 124 -5.33 0.42 -7.66
CA ASN A 124 -6.34 -0.36 -8.39
C ASN A 124 -7.17 -1.28 -7.50
N GLY A 125 -6.93 -1.30 -6.20
CA GLY A 125 -7.68 -2.15 -5.28
C GLY A 125 -9.16 -1.77 -5.24
N VAL A 126 -10.03 -2.78 -5.25
CA VAL A 126 -11.48 -2.64 -5.08
C VAL A 126 -11.88 -3.38 -3.81
N TYR A 127 -12.75 -2.74 -3.03
CA TYR A 127 -13.35 -3.32 -1.83
C TYR A 127 -14.46 -4.31 -2.22
#